data_733a5406c9b5c5051081d25e7f3857be
#
_entry.id   733a5406c9b5c5051081d25e7f3857be
#
_cell.length_a   1.000
_cell.length_b   1.000
_cell.length_c   1.000
_cell.angle_alpha   90.00
_cell.angle_beta   90.00
_cell.angle_gamma   90.00
#
_symmetry.space_group_name_H-M   'P 1'
#
loop_
_entity.id
_entity.type
_entity.pdbx_description
1 polymer ?
#
loop_
_entity_poly.entity_id
_entity_poly.type
_entity_poly.pdbx_seq_one_letter_code
_entity_poly.pdbx_strand_id
1 'polypeptide(L)'
;MNQATKTKVAEKDQGAIDIKGMSVPAEYSKQLNMPEGVYVSEITKGGGAEAAGMAKGSVITAIDGTTVSSMDDLQEQLQYYAKGDKVSLTIQIPQSNGEYEEKTVEVTLGAK
;
A
#
# COMPACT_ATOMS: atom_id res chain seq x y z
N MET A 1 24.16 -3.43 17.54
CA MET A 1 23.49 -3.29 17.37
C MET A 1 22.59 -3.04 17.07
N ASN A 2 22.50 -2.69 16.98
CA ASN A 2 21.53 -2.39 16.81
C ASN A 2 20.78 -2.47 15.96
N GLN A 3 20.23 -2.87 15.83
CA GLN A 3 19.46 -2.90 14.97
C GLN A 3 18.43 -2.14 14.95
N ALA A 4 18.15 -1.66 13.95
CA ALA A 4 17.10 -0.75 14.00
C ALA A 4 15.79 -1.48 14.12
N THR A 5 15.33 -1.56 15.31
CA THR A 5 13.99 -2.03 15.56
C THR A 5 13.06 -0.87 15.25
N LYS A 6 12.15 -1.06 14.32
CA LYS A 6 11.15 -0.04 14.04
C LYS A 6 10.32 0.22 15.29
N THR A 7 10.17 1.49 15.64
CA THR A 7 9.36 1.87 16.80
C THR A 7 7.96 2.25 16.32
N LYS A 8 6.96 1.73 16.99
CA LYS A 8 5.59 2.05 16.69
C LYS A 8 5.31 3.52 16.97
N VAL A 9 4.75 4.21 15.99
CA VAL A 9 4.40 5.63 16.13
C VAL A 9 3.10 5.75 16.95
N ALA A 10 3.00 6.78 17.79
CA ALA A 10 1.78 7.03 18.52
C ALA A 10 0.60 7.17 17.56
N GLU A 11 -0.54 6.60 17.90
CA GLU A 11 -1.70 6.53 17.00
C GLU A 11 -2.07 7.90 16.40
N LYS A 12 -2.02 8.94 17.22
CA LYS A 12 -2.33 10.31 16.78
C LYS A 12 -1.37 10.85 15.72
N ASP A 13 -0.16 10.28 15.65
CA ASP A 13 0.89 10.72 14.72
C ASP A 13 1.10 9.77 13.56
N GLN A 14 0.38 8.65 13.53
CA GLN A 14 0.51 7.67 12.45
C GLN A 14 0.02 8.25 11.13
N GLY A 15 0.70 7.86 10.05
CA GLY A 15 0.34 8.29 8.72
C GLY A 15 -0.68 7.36 8.07
N ALA A 16 -1.25 7.84 6.97
CA ALA A 16 -2.17 7.06 6.15
C ALA A 16 -1.82 7.27 4.68
N ILE A 17 -2.11 6.25 3.86
CA ILE A 17 -1.81 6.31 2.44
C ILE A 17 -2.87 7.09 1.66
N ASP A 18 -4.01 7.36 2.27
CA ASP A 18 -5.13 8.08 1.66
C ASP A 18 -5.75 7.32 0.49
N ILE A 19 -5.97 6.04 0.71
CA ILE A 19 -6.68 5.18 -0.22
C ILE A 19 -7.73 4.38 0.54
N LYS A 20 -8.70 3.87 -0.20
CA LYS A 20 -9.58 2.83 0.30
C LYS A 20 -9.13 1.53 -0.36
N GLY A 21 -8.83 0.54 0.46
CA GLY A 21 -8.34 -0.73 -0.02
C GLY A 21 -9.06 -1.89 0.64
N MET A 22 -8.88 -3.05 0.06
CA MET A 22 -9.40 -4.28 0.62
C MET A 22 -8.41 -5.39 0.36
N SER A 23 -8.42 -6.39 1.23
CA SER A 23 -7.59 -7.57 1.03
C SER A 23 -8.09 -8.33 -0.19
N VAL A 24 -7.15 -8.86 -0.99
CA VAL A 24 -7.50 -9.73 -2.11
C VAL A 24 -7.63 -11.14 -1.57
N PRO A 25 -8.84 -11.73 -1.56
CA PRO A 25 -8.98 -13.11 -1.10
C PRO A 25 -8.19 -14.07 -1.98
N ALA A 26 -7.66 -15.14 -1.37
CA ALA A 26 -6.88 -16.13 -2.11
C ALA A 26 -7.67 -16.71 -3.29
N GLU A 27 -8.98 -16.87 -3.11
CA GLU A 27 -9.85 -17.37 -4.17
C GLU A 27 -9.84 -16.46 -5.40
N TYR A 28 -9.93 -15.14 -5.17
CA TYR A 28 -9.91 -14.18 -6.26
C TYR A 28 -8.53 -14.10 -6.91
N SER A 29 -7.49 -14.22 -6.09
CA SER A 29 -6.13 -14.24 -6.61
C SER A 29 -5.96 -15.37 -7.62
N LYS A 30 -6.47 -16.55 -7.31
CA LYS A 30 -6.40 -17.72 -8.19
C LYS A 30 -7.29 -17.59 -9.42
N GLN A 31 -8.54 -17.16 -9.21
CA GLN A 31 -9.53 -17.09 -10.30
C GLN A 31 -9.23 -16.00 -11.30
N LEU A 32 -8.80 -14.85 -10.80
CA LEU A 32 -8.58 -13.67 -11.64
C LEU A 32 -7.11 -13.45 -11.99
N ASN A 33 -6.26 -14.37 -11.56
CA ASN A 33 -4.82 -14.27 -11.76
C ASN A 33 -4.26 -12.95 -11.24
N MET A 34 -4.83 -12.48 -10.10
CA MET A 34 -4.41 -11.26 -9.44
C MET A 34 -3.31 -11.55 -8.41
N PRO A 35 -2.36 -10.65 -8.23
CA PRO A 35 -1.40 -10.80 -7.14
C PRO A 35 -2.12 -10.65 -5.79
N GLU A 36 -1.62 -11.34 -4.78
CA GLU A 36 -2.11 -11.16 -3.43
C GLU A 36 -1.59 -9.84 -2.88
N GLY A 37 -2.44 -9.13 -2.15
CA GLY A 37 -2.07 -7.85 -1.57
C GLY A 37 -3.29 -7.01 -1.25
N VAL A 38 -3.12 -5.70 -1.30
CA VAL A 38 -4.19 -4.76 -1.01
C VAL A 38 -4.70 -4.17 -2.31
N TYR A 39 -5.94 -4.49 -2.66
CA TYR A 39 -6.59 -3.94 -3.83
C TYR A 39 -7.01 -2.49 -3.55
N VAL A 40 -6.59 -1.57 -4.40
CA VAL A 40 -6.92 -0.16 -4.25
C VAL A 40 -8.25 0.10 -4.94
N SER A 41 -9.32 0.19 -4.16
CA SER A 41 -10.67 0.41 -4.69
C SER A 41 -10.95 1.88 -4.94
N GLU A 42 -10.30 2.77 -4.19
CA GLU A 42 -10.52 4.20 -4.33
C GLU A 42 -9.29 4.96 -3.81
N ILE A 43 -9.00 6.09 -4.45
CA ILE A 43 -7.90 6.97 -4.07
C ILE A 43 -8.49 8.28 -3.61
N THR A 44 -8.11 8.73 -2.41
CA THR A 44 -8.59 9.99 -1.85
C THR A 44 -8.02 11.17 -2.64
N LYS A 45 -8.91 12.01 -3.14
CA LYS A 45 -8.52 13.19 -3.90
C LYS A 45 -7.70 14.15 -3.03
N GLY A 46 -6.57 14.57 -3.55
CA GLY A 46 -5.66 15.46 -2.84
C GLY A 46 -4.74 14.76 -1.84
N GLY A 47 -4.85 13.44 -1.72
CA GLY A 47 -3.99 12.69 -0.81
C GLY A 47 -2.64 12.34 -1.41
N GLY A 48 -1.77 11.74 -0.58
CA GLY A 48 -0.42 11.37 -1.01
C GLY A 48 -0.39 10.32 -2.11
N ALA A 49 -1.34 9.39 -2.10
CA ALA A 49 -1.40 8.35 -3.14
C ALA A 49 -1.72 8.97 -4.51
N GLU A 50 -2.64 9.91 -4.56
CA GLU A 50 -2.96 10.61 -5.79
C GLU A 50 -1.76 11.41 -6.30
N ALA A 51 -1.09 12.10 -5.38
CA ALA A 51 0.11 12.87 -5.72
C ALA A 51 1.25 11.99 -6.25
N ALA A 52 1.31 10.74 -5.78
CA ALA A 52 2.33 9.79 -6.22
C ALA A 52 2.00 9.16 -7.58
N GLY A 53 0.80 9.40 -8.10
CA GLY A 53 0.39 8.83 -9.37
C GLY A 53 -0.13 7.41 -9.26
N MET A 54 -0.54 6.99 -8.08
CA MET A 54 -1.09 5.66 -7.86
C MET A 54 -2.41 5.50 -8.63
N ALA A 55 -2.60 4.38 -9.27
CA ALA A 55 -3.79 4.14 -10.07
C ALA A 55 -4.83 3.33 -9.29
N LYS A 56 -6.09 3.70 -9.44
CA LYS A 56 -7.21 2.93 -8.93
C LYS A 56 -7.22 1.56 -9.61
N GLY A 57 -7.46 0.52 -8.85
CA GLY A 57 -7.42 -0.86 -9.36
C GLY A 57 -6.07 -1.53 -9.22
N SER A 58 -5.07 -0.81 -8.74
CA SER A 58 -3.75 -1.40 -8.48
C SER A 58 -3.80 -2.27 -7.22
N VAL A 59 -2.83 -3.18 -7.10
CA VAL A 59 -2.70 -4.03 -5.92
C VAL A 59 -1.38 -3.71 -5.25
N ILE A 60 -1.42 -3.31 -3.98
CA ILE A 60 -0.20 -3.05 -3.20
C ILE A 60 0.33 -4.39 -2.70
N THR A 61 1.55 -4.73 -3.06
CA THR A 61 2.15 -6.02 -2.70
C THR A 61 3.28 -5.89 -1.68
N ALA A 62 3.84 -4.71 -1.50
CA ALA A 62 4.89 -4.49 -0.51
C ALA A 62 4.96 -3.02 -0.11
N ILE A 63 5.50 -2.79 1.08
CA ILE A 63 5.77 -1.44 1.59
C ILE A 63 7.20 -1.44 2.12
N ASP A 64 8.03 -0.54 1.60
CA ASP A 64 9.46 -0.43 1.96
C ASP A 64 10.17 -1.79 1.94
N GLY A 65 9.85 -2.61 0.94
CA GLY A 65 10.46 -3.92 0.79
C GLY A 65 9.84 -5.02 1.66
N THR A 66 8.86 -4.68 2.50
CA THR A 66 8.17 -5.68 3.33
C THR A 66 6.89 -6.12 2.62
N THR A 67 6.78 -7.41 2.36
CA THR A 67 5.61 -7.97 1.68
C THR A 67 4.36 -7.79 2.52
N VAL A 68 3.29 -7.29 1.88
CA VAL A 68 1.97 -7.22 2.49
C VAL A 68 1.02 -8.02 1.62
N SER A 69 0.23 -8.88 2.24
CA SER A 69 -0.70 -9.75 1.53
C SER A 69 -2.16 -9.45 1.87
N SER A 70 -2.39 -8.51 2.80
CA SER A 70 -3.74 -8.13 3.21
C SER A 70 -3.75 -6.70 3.69
N MET A 71 -4.95 -6.15 3.82
CA MET A 71 -5.11 -4.80 4.38
C MET A 71 -4.62 -4.73 5.82
N ASP A 72 -4.81 -5.80 6.59
CA ASP A 72 -4.31 -5.88 7.97
C ASP A 72 -2.79 -5.78 8.02
N ASP A 73 -2.10 -6.47 7.11
CA ASP A 73 -0.65 -6.40 7.03
C ASP A 73 -0.18 -4.98 6.71
N LEU A 74 -0.87 -4.33 5.78
CA LEU A 74 -0.52 -2.96 5.41
C LEU A 74 -0.72 -2.01 6.59
N GLN A 75 -1.85 -2.11 7.28
CA GLN A 75 -2.13 -1.27 8.43
C GLN A 75 -1.12 -1.50 9.57
N GLU A 76 -0.70 -2.75 9.77
CA GLU A 76 0.31 -3.06 10.76
C GLU A 76 1.63 -2.38 10.44
N GLN A 77 2.04 -2.40 9.18
CA GLN A 77 3.27 -1.72 8.77
C GLN A 77 3.16 -0.21 8.92
N LEU A 78 1.99 0.36 8.63
CA LEU A 78 1.79 1.80 8.73
C LEU A 78 1.90 2.33 10.16
N GLN A 79 1.77 1.46 11.17
CA GLN A 79 1.93 1.86 12.56
C GLN A 79 3.35 2.33 12.88
N TYR A 80 4.31 2.01 12.03
CA TYR A 80 5.71 2.40 12.23
C TYR A 80 6.07 3.68 11.47
N TYR A 81 5.11 4.32 10.80
CA TYR A 81 5.35 5.51 10.01
C TYR A 81 4.43 6.64 10.45
N ALA A 82 4.99 7.85 10.50
CA ALA A 82 4.24 9.03 10.90
C ALA A 82 3.68 9.76 9.68
N LYS A 83 2.69 10.61 9.91
CA LYS A 83 2.21 11.50 8.86
C LYS A 83 3.37 12.36 8.36
N GLY A 84 3.45 12.54 7.06
CA GLY A 84 4.55 13.28 6.44
C GLY A 84 5.73 12.40 6.04
N ASP A 85 5.79 11.16 6.54
CA ASP A 85 6.84 10.24 6.13
C ASP A 85 6.58 9.76 4.70
N LYS A 86 7.67 9.47 3.99
CA LYS A 86 7.58 8.91 2.64
C LYS A 86 7.83 7.42 2.73
N VAL A 87 7.01 6.66 2.02
CA VAL A 87 7.16 5.20 1.95
C VAL A 87 7.18 4.77 0.49
N SER A 88 7.94 3.73 0.20
CA SER A 88 7.98 3.13 -1.13
C SER A 88 6.97 2.00 -1.17
N LEU A 89 6.01 2.08 -2.06
CA LEU A 89 5.02 1.04 -2.25
C LEU A 89 5.28 0.31 -3.56
N THR A 90 5.34 -1.01 -3.48
CA THR A 90 5.40 -1.83 -4.67
C THR A 90 3.96 -2.20 -5.03
N ILE A 91 3.55 -1.84 -6.23
CA ILE A 91 2.20 -2.07 -6.70
C ILE A 91 2.20 -2.85 -8.00
N GLN A 92 1.10 -3.56 -8.24
CA GLN A 92 0.87 -4.26 -9.50
C GLN A 92 -0.29 -3.55 -10.19
N ILE A 93 -0.05 -3.06 -11.40
CA ILE A 93 -1.05 -2.29 -12.15
C ILE A 93 -1.63 -3.17 -13.25
N PRO A 94 -2.96 -3.35 -13.29
CA PRO A 94 -3.56 -4.16 -14.36
C PRO A 94 -3.39 -3.48 -15.72
N GLN A 95 -3.00 -4.27 -16.70
CA GLN A 95 -2.82 -3.80 -18.06
C GLN A 95 -3.98 -4.27 -18.95
N SER A 96 -4.13 -3.65 -20.10
CA SER A 96 -5.23 -3.99 -21.01
C SER A 96 -5.16 -5.41 -21.55
N ASN A 97 -3.97 -6.02 -21.52
CA ASN A 97 -3.79 -7.41 -21.98
C ASN A 97 -4.09 -8.44 -20.89
N GLY A 98 -4.57 -8.01 -19.72
CA GLY A 98 -4.87 -8.91 -18.62
C GLY A 98 -3.70 -9.22 -17.70
N GLU A 99 -2.54 -8.72 -18.00
CA GLU A 99 -1.36 -8.91 -17.15
C GLU A 99 -1.21 -7.76 -16.16
N TYR A 100 -0.36 -7.95 -15.15
CA TYR A 100 -0.06 -6.92 -14.17
C TYR A 100 1.38 -6.47 -14.33
N GLU A 101 1.59 -5.16 -14.27
CA GLU A 101 2.92 -4.57 -14.33
C GLU A 101 3.33 -4.09 -12.94
N GLU A 102 4.49 -4.54 -12.47
CA GLU A 102 5.03 -4.11 -11.18
C GLU A 102 5.64 -2.72 -11.29
N LYS A 103 5.31 -1.88 -10.32
CA LYS A 103 5.84 -0.52 -10.27
C LYS A 103 6.05 -0.14 -8.82
N THR A 104 7.11 0.63 -8.56
CA THR A 104 7.36 1.17 -7.23
C THR A 104 7.04 2.66 -7.24
N VAL A 105 6.22 3.11 -6.30
CA VAL A 105 5.88 4.53 -6.17
C VAL A 105 6.20 5.00 -4.77
N GLU A 106 6.61 6.24 -4.64
CA GLU A 106 6.86 6.85 -3.35
C GLU A 106 5.65 7.67 -2.95
N VAL A 107 5.10 7.38 -1.78
CA VAL A 107 3.89 8.02 -1.27
C VAL A 107 4.22 8.77 0.01
N THR A 108 3.82 10.04 0.09
CA THR A 108 3.91 10.80 1.31
C THR A 108 2.65 10.57 2.13
N LEU A 109 2.82 10.12 3.35
CA LEU A 109 1.68 9.78 4.21
C LEU A 109 0.98 11.04 4.70
N GLY A 110 -0.35 11.00 4.66
CA GLY A 110 -1.17 12.05 5.23
C GLY A 110 -1.58 11.70 6.65
N ALA A 111 -2.39 12.56 7.27
CA ALA A 111 -2.94 12.30 8.59
C ALA A 111 -3.96 11.16 8.53
N LYS A 112 -3.96 10.36 9.55
CA LYS A 112 -4.86 9.22 9.66
C LYS A 112 -6.30 9.66 9.91
#